data_a94d8f0403de62dcce94a0c6c6fb26c4
#
_entry.id   a94d8f0403de62dcce94a0c6c6fb26c4
#
_cell.length_a   1.000
_cell.length_b   1.000
_cell.length_c   1.000
_cell.angle_alpha   90.00
_cell.angle_beta   90.00
_cell.angle_gamma   90.00
#
_symmetry.space_group_name_H-M   'P 1'
#
loop_
_entity.id
_entity.type
_entity.pdbx_description
1 polymer ?
#
loop_
_entity_poly.entity_id
_entity_poly.type
_entity_poly.pdbx_seq_one_letter_code
_entity_poly.pdbx_strand_id
1 'polypeptide(L)'
;MKKSKVIFIIWMTVVLTLVAVLVFALTKPQHIHEIAIDVAVAPTCTKTGLTEGKHCSVCGEVLLKQEIVAAKGHEIVIDAYVAPTCTKTGLTEGKHCSICGEVLLKQETVAAKGHEIVIDAYIAPTCTKTGLAEGKHCSVCGEVLLKQETVAAKGHDMVNGVCRICGYNENKLSYTLNSDKKSYCVSGIGTFTGTDLIIPSVYDNMPVTSIDKGAFYGCKNLINVTIPDGVTCIDDRAFAFCSSLTGITIPGSVTSIGNYAFYGCSKLKSIMLPYGVKSIGNETFCDCTSLISVTIPDSVTSIDGGAFYNCPIETATMPALAVKYIKNSELKTVVITSGFSIGEGAFSGCSKLTSITMPDTMTNIGECAFENCTSLISITIPDSVTSIGRYAFCGTAYYNSEANWADGVLYIGNHLITANPDKLAANYIVKTGTKCIAADAFYNCSKLTAITIPNSVTGICRWAFWYCASLETITFKGTEGQWNAIAKGTSWDYNAGSRTSGGNYKLVFEK
;
A
#
# COMPACT_ATOMS: atom_id res chain seq x y z
N MET A 1 32.53 -43.92 -97.48
CA MET A 1 33.13 -44.75 -96.42
C MET A 1 33.77 -43.98 -95.26
N LYS A 2 33.54 -42.72 -95.00
CA LYS A 2 34.11 -41.96 -93.83
C LYS A 2 33.15 -41.71 -92.65
N LYS A 3 31.85 -41.80 -92.79
CA LYS A 3 30.86 -41.56 -91.73
C LYS A 3 30.64 -42.76 -90.82
N SER A 4 30.86 -43.99 -91.28
CA SER A 4 30.64 -45.19 -90.50
C SER A 4 31.70 -45.47 -89.48
N LYS A 5 32.97 -45.05 -89.69
CA LYS A 5 34.07 -45.27 -88.74
C LYS A 5 33.99 -44.31 -87.50
N VAL A 6 33.45 -43.10 -87.71
CA VAL A 6 33.36 -42.13 -86.60
C VAL A 6 32.24 -42.53 -85.59
N ILE A 7 31.12 -43.06 -86.10
CA ILE A 7 29.98 -43.53 -85.29
C ILE A 7 30.41 -44.78 -84.51
N PHE A 8 31.23 -45.67 -85.05
CA PHE A 8 31.69 -46.86 -84.33
C PHE A 8 32.69 -46.50 -83.25
N ILE A 9 33.58 -45.52 -83.42
CA ILE A 9 34.51 -45.04 -82.39
C ILE A 9 33.75 -44.35 -81.24
N ILE A 10 32.75 -43.51 -81.57
CA ILE A 10 31.93 -42.85 -80.54
C ILE A 10 31.12 -43.88 -79.69
N TRP A 11 30.60 -44.94 -80.38
CA TRP A 11 29.85 -45.99 -79.72
C TRP A 11 30.76 -46.81 -78.82
N MET A 12 32.00 -47.15 -79.27
CA MET A 12 32.98 -47.89 -78.43
C MET A 12 33.47 -47.08 -77.26
N THR A 13 33.61 -45.75 -77.39
CA THR A 13 34.02 -44.88 -76.27
C THR A 13 32.90 -44.76 -75.21
N VAL A 14 31.63 -44.65 -75.65
CA VAL A 14 30.48 -44.58 -74.78
C VAL A 14 30.28 -45.91 -74.02
N VAL A 15 30.45 -47.03 -74.71
CA VAL A 15 30.33 -48.36 -74.08
C VAL A 15 31.50 -48.61 -73.10
N LEU A 16 32.73 -48.19 -73.46
CA LEU A 16 33.87 -48.29 -72.53
C LEU A 16 33.74 -47.42 -71.30
N THR A 17 33.21 -46.22 -71.44
CA THR A 17 32.92 -45.35 -70.29
C THR A 17 31.78 -45.87 -69.45
N LEU A 18 30.75 -46.41 -70.04
CA LEU A 18 29.64 -47.06 -69.32
C LEU A 18 30.10 -48.32 -68.56
N VAL A 19 30.99 -49.15 -69.17
CA VAL A 19 31.56 -50.30 -68.52
C VAL A 19 32.51 -49.90 -67.40
N ALA A 20 33.33 -48.86 -67.62
CA ALA A 20 34.23 -48.33 -66.58
C ALA A 20 33.42 -47.77 -65.37
N VAL A 21 32.32 -47.07 -65.64
CA VAL A 21 31.43 -46.56 -64.56
C VAL A 21 30.72 -47.73 -63.86
N LEU A 22 30.33 -48.76 -64.62
CA LEU A 22 29.67 -49.95 -64.06
C LEU A 22 30.67 -50.78 -63.22
N VAL A 23 31.93 -50.90 -63.66
CA VAL A 23 32.99 -51.58 -62.91
C VAL A 23 33.42 -50.79 -61.71
N PHE A 24 33.41 -49.43 -61.75
CA PHE A 24 33.69 -48.58 -60.59
C PHE A 24 32.53 -48.65 -59.58
N ALA A 25 31.32 -48.85 -60.06
CA ALA A 25 30.16 -49.04 -59.15
C ALA A 25 30.11 -50.41 -58.49
N LEU A 26 30.78 -51.41 -59.07
CA LEU A 26 30.77 -52.80 -58.57
C LEU A 26 32.00 -53.18 -57.75
N THR A 27 32.97 -52.25 -57.58
CA THR A 27 34.19 -52.54 -56.83
C THR A 27 34.38 -51.70 -55.58
N LYS A 28 33.28 -51.23 -54.99
CA LYS A 28 33.37 -50.72 -53.62
C LYS A 28 33.59 -51.94 -52.72
N PRO A 29 34.63 -52.00 -51.94
CA PRO A 29 34.77 -53.08 -50.96
C PRO A 29 33.60 -52.99 -50.01
N GLN A 30 32.77 -54.05 -49.96
CA GLN A 30 31.74 -54.18 -48.93
C GLN A 30 32.46 -54.37 -47.60
N HIS A 31 32.62 -53.33 -46.87
CA HIS A 31 33.03 -53.40 -45.49
C HIS A 31 31.78 -53.18 -44.64
N ILE A 32 31.75 -53.85 -43.48
CA ILE A 32 30.74 -53.59 -42.47
C ILE A 32 31.01 -52.17 -41.95
N HIS A 33 30.02 -51.28 -42.11
CA HIS A 33 30.13 -49.91 -41.67
C HIS A 33 30.27 -49.86 -40.15
N GLU A 34 31.37 -49.40 -39.64
CA GLU A 34 31.53 -49.02 -38.22
C GLU A 34 30.82 -47.68 -38.01
N ILE A 35 29.74 -47.73 -37.24
CA ILE A 35 28.88 -46.57 -37.05
C ILE A 35 29.49 -45.63 -36.01
N ALA A 36 29.85 -44.42 -36.46
CA ALA A 36 30.12 -43.29 -35.58
C ALA A 36 28.85 -42.42 -35.52
N ILE A 37 28.54 -41.99 -34.32
CA ILE A 37 27.34 -41.16 -34.07
C ILE A 37 27.76 -39.69 -34.13
N ASP A 38 27.10 -38.92 -35.00
CA ASP A 38 27.20 -37.46 -35.01
C ASP A 38 26.16 -36.95 -33.99
N VAL A 39 26.67 -36.47 -32.87
CA VAL A 39 25.85 -36.08 -31.72
C VAL A 39 24.85 -35.00 -32.12
N ALA A 40 23.62 -35.14 -31.68
CA ALA A 40 22.61 -34.10 -31.82
C ALA A 40 23.02 -32.81 -31.12
N VAL A 41 22.79 -31.70 -31.77
CA VAL A 41 22.99 -30.35 -31.22
C VAL A 41 21.63 -29.75 -30.94
N ALA A 42 21.38 -29.50 -29.66
CA ALA A 42 20.10 -28.87 -29.30
C ALA A 42 20.02 -27.44 -29.83
N PRO A 43 18.89 -27.05 -30.44
CA PRO A 43 18.71 -25.68 -30.90
C PRO A 43 18.63 -24.71 -29.72
N THR A 44 19.23 -23.55 -29.88
CA THR A 44 19.09 -22.41 -28.95
C THR A 44 18.01 -21.46 -29.45
N CYS A 45 17.85 -20.35 -28.78
CA CYS A 45 16.88 -19.33 -29.21
C CYS A 45 17.18 -18.81 -30.62
N THR A 46 18.46 -18.65 -30.97
CA THR A 46 18.91 -18.03 -32.23
C THR A 46 19.62 -18.98 -33.18
N LYS A 47 20.12 -20.10 -32.71
CA LYS A 47 20.87 -21.04 -33.53
C LYS A 47 20.06 -22.31 -33.74
N THR A 48 20.06 -22.76 -34.97
CA THR A 48 19.52 -24.08 -35.33
C THR A 48 20.34 -25.18 -34.65
N GLY A 49 19.66 -26.22 -34.26
CA GLY A 49 20.26 -27.46 -33.82
C GLY A 49 20.42 -28.46 -34.98
N LEU A 50 20.89 -29.63 -34.64
CA LEU A 50 21.01 -30.77 -35.54
C LEU A 50 20.48 -32.02 -34.86
N THR A 51 19.76 -32.85 -35.59
CA THR A 51 19.43 -34.21 -35.11
C THR A 51 20.66 -35.08 -35.01
N GLU A 52 20.55 -36.19 -34.33
CA GLU A 52 21.62 -37.20 -34.35
C GLU A 52 21.81 -37.73 -35.79
N GLY A 53 23.03 -37.78 -36.23
CA GLY A 53 23.40 -38.39 -37.48
C GLY A 53 24.26 -39.64 -37.27
N LYS A 54 24.57 -40.32 -38.34
CA LYS A 54 25.46 -41.50 -38.33
C LYS A 54 26.28 -41.54 -39.60
N HIS A 55 27.58 -41.77 -39.46
CA HIS A 55 28.47 -41.97 -40.57
C HIS A 55 29.33 -43.23 -40.30
N CYS A 56 29.94 -43.71 -41.32
CA CYS A 56 30.91 -44.79 -41.17
C CYS A 56 32.26 -44.20 -40.77
N SER A 57 32.81 -44.57 -39.62
CA SER A 57 34.11 -44.12 -39.13
C SER A 57 35.30 -44.47 -40.03
N VAL A 58 35.10 -45.51 -40.91
CA VAL A 58 36.19 -46.03 -41.75
C VAL A 58 36.13 -45.44 -43.18
N CYS A 59 34.95 -45.28 -43.82
CA CYS A 59 34.83 -44.82 -45.18
C CYS A 59 34.22 -43.42 -45.33
N GLY A 60 33.72 -42.85 -44.22
CA GLY A 60 33.11 -41.51 -44.22
C GLY A 60 31.70 -41.47 -44.82
N GLU A 61 31.13 -42.60 -45.25
CA GLU A 61 29.78 -42.58 -45.82
C GLU A 61 28.74 -42.19 -44.81
N VAL A 62 27.87 -41.24 -45.14
CA VAL A 62 26.77 -40.78 -44.27
C VAL A 62 25.64 -41.76 -44.30
N LEU A 63 25.48 -42.51 -43.22
CA LEU A 63 24.42 -43.53 -43.04
C LEU A 63 23.09 -42.90 -42.61
N LEU A 64 23.14 -41.86 -41.81
CA LEU A 64 22.00 -41.03 -41.40
C LEU A 64 22.43 -39.55 -41.39
N LYS A 65 21.87 -38.79 -42.24
CA LYS A 65 22.19 -37.34 -42.34
C LYS A 65 21.56 -36.63 -41.17
N GLN A 66 22.34 -35.76 -40.53
CA GLN A 66 21.77 -34.82 -39.56
C GLN A 66 20.79 -33.85 -40.26
N GLU A 67 19.62 -33.72 -39.70
CA GLU A 67 18.66 -32.74 -40.11
C GLU A 67 18.75 -31.48 -39.28
N ILE A 68 18.47 -30.36 -39.85
CA ILE A 68 18.49 -29.06 -39.16
C ILE A 68 17.22 -28.98 -38.31
N VAL A 69 17.39 -28.81 -37.02
CA VAL A 69 16.32 -28.47 -36.10
C VAL A 69 16.23 -26.95 -36.02
N ALA A 70 15.09 -26.39 -36.32
CA ALA A 70 14.90 -24.95 -36.30
C ALA A 70 15.23 -24.36 -34.92
N ALA A 71 15.78 -23.14 -34.93
CA ALA A 71 15.99 -22.36 -33.71
C ALA A 71 14.65 -22.20 -32.97
N LYS A 72 14.68 -22.25 -31.66
CA LYS A 72 13.48 -22.20 -30.82
C LYS A 72 12.76 -20.85 -30.86
N GLY A 73 13.44 -19.81 -31.30
CA GLY A 73 12.98 -18.45 -31.15
C GLY A 73 13.15 -17.93 -29.71
N HIS A 74 12.82 -16.68 -29.51
CA HIS A 74 12.84 -16.08 -28.19
C HIS A 74 11.47 -16.19 -27.54
N GLU A 75 11.43 -16.64 -26.29
CA GLU A 75 10.27 -16.55 -25.44
C GLU A 75 10.29 -15.20 -24.72
N ILE A 76 9.39 -14.32 -25.14
CA ILE A 76 9.43 -12.91 -24.75
C ILE A 76 8.79 -12.70 -23.38
N VAL A 77 9.56 -12.16 -22.46
CA VAL A 77 9.08 -11.59 -21.19
C VAL A 77 9.10 -10.08 -21.33
N ILE A 78 8.03 -9.45 -20.89
CA ILE A 78 7.91 -8.00 -20.87
C ILE A 78 8.44 -7.47 -19.54
N ASP A 79 9.46 -6.63 -19.62
CA ASP A 79 9.92 -5.82 -18.50
C ASP A 79 8.98 -4.63 -18.37
N ALA A 80 8.21 -4.60 -17.29
CA ALA A 80 7.14 -3.65 -17.14
C ALA A 80 7.61 -2.18 -17.16
N TYR A 81 6.77 -1.34 -17.71
CA TYR A 81 6.93 0.12 -17.60
C TYR A 81 6.95 0.54 -16.14
N VAL A 82 7.93 1.34 -15.77
CA VAL A 82 8.00 1.99 -14.46
C VAL A 82 7.70 3.48 -14.65
N ALA A 83 6.61 3.94 -14.08
CA ALA A 83 6.24 5.35 -14.17
C ALA A 83 7.27 6.23 -13.45
N PRO A 84 7.74 7.32 -14.07
CA PRO A 84 8.60 8.28 -13.37
C PRO A 84 7.81 9.02 -12.30
N THR A 85 8.45 9.23 -11.15
CA THR A 85 7.94 10.10 -10.09
C THR A 85 8.50 11.51 -10.26
N CYS A 86 8.21 12.38 -9.30
CA CYS A 86 8.78 13.74 -9.31
C CYS A 86 10.31 13.74 -9.30
N THR A 87 10.92 12.82 -8.57
CA THR A 87 12.37 12.78 -8.32
C THR A 87 13.09 11.58 -8.91
N LYS A 88 12.36 10.51 -9.20
CA LYS A 88 12.95 9.29 -9.75
C LYS A 88 12.59 9.12 -11.21
N THR A 89 13.59 8.75 -11.98
CA THR A 89 13.38 8.33 -13.37
C THR A 89 12.55 7.06 -13.42
N GLY A 90 11.70 6.97 -14.42
CA GLY A 90 11.01 5.74 -14.78
C GLY A 90 11.79 4.92 -15.80
N LEU A 91 11.19 3.87 -16.27
CA LEU A 91 11.70 3.01 -17.33
C LEU A 91 10.60 2.75 -18.35
N THR A 92 10.95 2.75 -19.63
CA THR A 92 10.04 2.28 -20.68
C THR A 92 9.81 0.78 -20.54
N GLU A 93 8.79 0.27 -21.19
CA GLU A 93 8.63 -1.18 -21.34
C GLU A 93 9.84 -1.74 -22.09
N GLY A 94 10.39 -2.83 -21.59
CA GLY A 94 11.46 -3.59 -22.21
C GLY A 94 11.00 -5.00 -22.57
N LYS A 95 11.89 -5.74 -23.19
CA LYS A 95 11.65 -7.16 -23.52
C LYS A 95 12.94 -7.94 -23.45
N HIS A 96 12.91 -9.06 -22.78
CA HIS A 96 14.02 -10.01 -22.78
C HIS A 96 13.51 -11.43 -23.03
N CYS A 97 14.41 -12.30 -23.37
CA CYS A 97 14.09 -13.71 -23.52
C CYS A 97 14.22 -14.44 -22.20
N SER A 98 13.16 -15.11 -21.74
CA SER A 98 13.16 -15.91 -20.50
C SER A 98 14.14 -17.07 -20.52
N ILE A 99 14.51 -17.56 -21.72
CA ILE A 99 15.35 -18.75 -21.87
C ILE A 99 16.85 -18.41 -21.96
N CYS A 100 17.22 -17.39 -22.73
CA CYS A 100 18.63 -17.05 -22.98
C CYS A 100 19.10 -15.75 -22.35
N GLY A 101 18.17 -14.97 -21.75
CA GLY A 101 18.47 -13.68 -21.11
C GLY A 101 18.78 -12.55 -22.09
N GLU A 102 18.71 -12.78 -23.40
CA GLU A 102 18.98 -11.72 -24.38
C GLU A 102 17.97 -10.59 -24.28
N VAL A 103 18.46 -9.38 -24.20
CA VAL A 103 17.62 -8.17 -24.18
C VAL A 103 17.19 -7.86 -25.60
N LEU A 104 15.91 -8.09 -25.89
CA LEU A 104 15.29 -7.87 -27.20
C LEU A 104 14.84 -6.43 -27.41
N LEU A 105 14.45 -5.79 -26.32
CA LEU A 105 14.16 -4.36 -26.26
C LEU A 105 14.67 -3.84 -24.91
N LYS A 106 15.68 -3.01 -24.97
CA LYS A 106 16.25 -2.41 -23.76
C LYS A 106 15.29 -1.38 -23.20
N GLN A 107 15.08 -1.44 -21.88
CA GLN A 107 14.37 -0.36 -21.20
C GLN A 107 15.20 0.93 -21.29
N GLU A 108 14.56 2.00 -21.68
CA GLU A 108 15.13 3.33 -21.66
C GLU A 108 14.66 4.09 -20.42
N THR A 109 15.50 4.95 -19.91
CA THR A 109 15.15 5.79 -18.78
C THR A 109 14.17 6.89 -19.22
N VAL A 110 13.04 6.96 -18.53
CA VAL A 110 12.10 8.07 -18.66
C VAL A 110 12.49 9.10 -17.61
N ALA A 111 12.72 10.33 -18.01
CA ALA A 111 13.12 11.38 -17.09
C ALA A 111 12.11 11.55 -15.95
N ALA A 112 12.62 11.87 -14.76
CA ALA A 112 11.77 12.27 -13.65
C ALA A 112 10.86 13.44 -14.07
N LYS A 113 9.62 13.45 -13.60
CA LYS A 113 8.63 14.46 -14.00
C LYS A 113 8.97 15.87 -13.50
N GLY A 114 9.86 15.95 -12.51
CA GLY A 114 10.09 17.17 -11.76
C GLY A 114 8.94 17.44 -10.77
N HIS A 115 9.10 18.48 -10.00
CA HIS A 115 8.09 18.91 -9.05
C HIS A 115 7.13 19.91 -9.71
N GLU A 116 5.85 19.70 -9.56
CA GLU A 116 4.83 20.68 -9.85
C GLU A 116 4.66 21.58 -8.62
N ILE A 117 5.17 22.81 -8.72
CA ILE A 117 5.33 23.69 -7.57
C ILE A 117 4.02 24.40 -7.26
N VAL A 118 3.54 24.20 -6.04
CA VAL A 118 2.49 25.02 -5.41
C VAL A 118 3.15 25.96 -4.40
N ILE A 119 2.75 27.21 -4.43
CA ILE A 119 3.23 28.23 -3.49
C ILE A 119 2.32 28.21 -2.27
N ASP A 120 2.91 27.93 -1.11
CA ASP A 120 2.26 28.11 0.17
C ASP A 120 2.32 29.59 0.53
N ALA A 121 1.17 30.25 0.52
CA ALA A 121 1.10 31.69 0.63
C ALA A 121 1.70 32.24 1.93
N TYR A 122 2.32 33.41 1.83
CA TYR A 122 2.71 34.21 2.99
C TYR A 122 1.51 34.47 3.90
N ILE A 123 1.67 34.16 5.18
CA ILE A 123 0.70 34.53 6.22
C ILE A 123 1.30 35.63 7.06
N ALA A 124 0.67 36.82 7.02
CA ALA A 124 1.15 37.96 7.78
C ALA A 124 1.10 37.70 9.29
N PRO A 125 2.15 37.97 10.04
CA PRO A 125 2.11 37.88 11.49
C PRO A 125 1.16 38.94 12.06
N THR A 126 0.40 38.55 13.07
CA THR A 126 -0.39 39.47 13.88
C THR A 126 0.40 39.93 15.12
N CYS A 127 -0.26 40.60 16.04
CA CYS A 127 0.39 40.95 17.31
C CYS A 127 0.91 39.77 18.08
N THR A 128 0.20 38.63 18.03
CA THR A 128 0.50 37.42 18.84
C THR A 128 0.70 36.16 18.03
N LYS A 129 0.22 36.14 16.79
CA LYS A 129 0.46 35.01 15.92
C LYS A 129 1.72 35.25 15.10
N THR A 130 2.58 34.26 15.12
CA THR A 130 3.61 34.15 14.10
C THR A 130 2.93 34.05 12.73
N GLY A 131 3.51 34.72 11.75
CA GLY A 131 3.17 34.50 10.37
C GLY A 131 3.95 33.30 9.80
N LEU A 132 3.74 33.07 8.54
CA LEU A 132 4.54 32.13 7.77
C LEU A 132 5.13 32.85 6.55
N ALA A 133 6.40 32.66 6.30
CA ALA A 133 7.00 33.05 5.04
C ALA A 133 6.39 32.25 3.90
N GLU A 134 6.56 32.73 2.67
CA GLU A 134 6.19 31.95 1.49
C GLU A 134 6.95 30.61 1.49
N GLY A 135 6.24 29.51 1.26
CA GLY A 135 6.79 28.20 1.11
C GLY A 135 6.51 27.63 -0.27
N LYS A 136 7.01 26.46 -0.53
CA LYS A 136 6.76 25.73 -1.78
C LYS A 136 6.69 24.24 -1.51
N HIS A 137 5.68 23.60 -2.03
CA HIS A 137 5.58 22.15 -2.04
C HIS A 137 5.20 21.63 -3.42
N CYS A 138 5.39 20.35 -3.62
CA CYS A 138 4.96 19.70 -4.86
C CYS A 138 3.52 19.22 -4.73
N SER A 139 2.63 19.65 -5.64
CA SER A 139 1.22 19.22 -5.68
C SER A 139 1.05 17.71 -5.89
N VAL A 140 2.06 17.07 -6.51
CA VAL A 140 1.98 15.66 -6.92
C VAL A 140 2.52 14.71 -5.85
N CYS A 141 3.65 15.01 -5.21
CA CYS A 141 4.29 14.12 -4.24
C CYS A 141 4.27 14.64 -2.80
N GLY A 142 3.80 15.87 -2.57
CA GLY A 142 3.74 16.47 -1.25
C GLY A 142 5.09 16.91 -0.68
N GLU A 143 6.19 16.73 -1.41
CA GLU A 143 7.52 17.12 -0.94
C GLU A 143 7.61 18.62 -0.71
N VAL A 144 8.10 19.02 0.45
CA VAL A 144 8.32 20.42 0.80
C VAL A 144 9.63 20.89 0.16
N LEU A 145 9.52 21.70 -0.89
CA LEU A 145 10.64 22.22 -1.66
C LEU A 145 11.26 23.47 -1.01
N LEU A 146 10.41 24.24 -0.36
CA LEU A 146 10.80 25.37 0.48
C LEU A 146 9.89 25.37 1.70
N LYS A 147 10.48 25.07 2.85
CA LYS A 147 9.73 25.08 4.12
C LYS A 147 9.31 26.51 4.43
N GLN A 148 8.03 26.67 4.77
CA GLN A 148 7.58 27.94 5.35
C GLN A 148 8.30 28.17 6.68
N GLU A 149 9.03 29.25 6.74
CA GLU A 149 9.63 29.72 8.00
C GLU A 149 8.62 30.52 8.80
N THR A 150 8.69 30.40 10.11
CA THR A 150 7.86 31.23 11.00
C THR A 150 8.36 32.65 10.99
N VAL A 151 7.45 33.56 10.68
CA VAL A 151 7.70 35.02 10.87
C VAL A 151 7.22 35.37 12.27
N ALA A 152 8.11 35.94 13.08
CA ALA A 152 7.79 36.31 14.47
C ALA A 152 6.53 37.16 14.57
N ALA A 153 5.73 36.93 15.59
CA ALA A 153 4.62 37.79 15.93
C ALA A 153 5.10 39.23 16.13
N LYS A 154 4.30 40.21 15.69
CA LYS A 154 4.67 41.62 15.78
C LYS A 154 4.76 42.16 17.21
N GLY A 155 4.21 41.41 18.18
CA GLY A 155 3.99 41.87 19.52
C GLY A 155 2.82 42.87 19.60
N HIS A 156 2.41 43.18 20.82
CA HIS A 156 1.41 44.21 21.04
C HIS A 156 2.08 45.57 21.15
N ASP A 157 1.60 46.54 20.38
CA ASP A 157 1.91 47.93 20.57
C ASP A 157 0.97 48.48 21.65
N MET A 158 1.41 48.32 22.93
CA MET A 158 0.58 48.57 24.10
C MET A 158 0.60 50.05 24.50
N VAL A 159 -0.59 50.66 24.58
CA VAL A 159 -0.79 52.00 25.18
C VAL A 159 -1.91 51.88 26.20
N ASN A 160 -1.60 52.19 27.44
CA ASN A 160 -2.54 52.09 28.57
C ASN A 160 -3.17 50.70 28.73
N GLY A 161 -2.41 49.61 28.46
CA GLY A 161 -2.89 48.25 28.56
C GLY A 161 -3.77 47.79 27.41
N VAL A 162 -3.89 48.57 26.31
CA VAL A 162 -4.63 48.20 25.10
C VAL A 162 -3.71 48.25 23.89
N CYS A 163 -3.68 47.21 23.11
CA CYS A 163 -2.92 47.16 21.86
C CYS A 163 -3.58 48.00 20.78
N ARG A 164 -2.84 48.96 20.22
CA ARG A 164 -3.32 49.85 19.13
C ARG A 164 -3.66 49.12 17.84
N ILE A 165 -3.03 47.95 17.62
CA ILE A 165 -3.17 47.19 16.38
C ILE A 165 -4.38 46.27 16.42
N CYS A 166 -4.62 45.54 17.52
CA CYS A 166 -5.66 44.52 17.62
C CYS A 166 -6.69 44.74 18.71
N GLY A 167 -6.60 45.85 19.48
CA GLY A 167 -7.50 46.12 20.58
C GLY A 167 -7.38 45.17 21.79
N TYR A 168 -6.33 44.34 21.81
CA TYR A 168 -6.06 43.45 22.93
C TYR A 168 -5.88 44.26 24.22
N ASN A 169 -6.49 43.74 25.31
CA ASN A 169 -6.38 44.34 26.63
C ASN A 169 -5.99 43.23 27.63
N GLU A 170 -4.72 43.29 28.08
CA GLU A 170 -4.13 42.27 28.97
C GLU A 170 -4.86 42.12 30.31
N ASN A 171 -5.55 43.16 30.76
CA ASN A 171 -6.25 43.16 32.03
C ASN A 171 -7.67 42.53 32.00
N LYS A 172 -8.09 41.99 30.86
CA LYS A 172 -9.45 41.46 30.72
C LYS A 172 -9.62 40.00 31.14
N LEU A 173 -8.58 39.15 31.05
CA LEU A 173 -8.63 37.78 31.50
C LEU A 173 -8.31 37.64 32.98
N SER A 174 -8.80 36.60 33.62
CA SER A 174 -8.44 36.22 34.98
C SER A 174 -7.22 35.30 34.97
N TYR A 175 -6.29 35.53 35.89
CA TYR A 175 -5.06 34.77 36.01
C TYR A 175 -4.88 34.31 37.46
N THR A 176 -4.28 33.12 37.60
CA THR A 176 -3.88 32.57 38.90
C THR A 176 -2.38 32.22 38.85
N LEU A 177 -1.63 32.61 39.83
CA LEU A 177 -0.23 32.24 39.95
C LEU A 177 -0.07 30.76 40.17
N ASN A 178 0.72 30.07 39.34
CA ASN A 178 0.97 28.67 39.46
C ASN A 178 1.75 28.35 40.78
N SER A 179 1.70 27.08 41.16
CA SER A 179 2.39 26.61 42.37
C SER A 179 3.91 26.79 42.35
N ASP A 180 4.50 26.88 41.17
CA ASP A 180 5.93 27.17 40.91
C ASP A 180 6.32 28.63 41.27
N LYS A 181 5.32 29.50 41.45
CA LYS A 181 5.47 30.95 41.65
C LYS A 181 6.31 31.67 40.61
N LYS A 182 6.43 31.07 39.39
CA LYS A 182 7.22 31.58 38.27
C LYS A 182 6.43 31.70 37.00
N SER A 183 5.19 31.23 37.00
CA SER A 183 4.31 31.24 35.82
C SER A 183 2.84 31.45 36.26
N TYR A 184 2.02 31.85 35.30
CA TYR A 184 0.59 32.03 35.48
C TYR A 184 -0.21 31.00 34.66
N CYS A 185 -1.38 30.58 35.20
CA CYS A 185 -2.44 30.00 34.41
C CYS A 185 -3.54 31.03 34.08
N VAL A 186 -4.20 30.87 32.96
CA VAL A 186 -5.44 31.59 32.68
C VAL A 186 -6.56 30.88 33.43
N SER A 187 -7.16 31.52 34.42
CA SER A 187 -8.20 30.93 35.25
C SER A 187 -9.61 31.36 34.88
N GLY A 188 -9.79 32.28 33.92
CA GLY A 188 -11.11 32.65 33.44
C GLY A 188 -11.14 33.72 32.37
N ILE A 189 -12.32 33.86 31.76
CA ILE A 189 -12.61 34.88 30.73
C ILE A 189 -12.52 36.32 31.24
N GLY A 190 -12.64 36.49 32.55
CA GLY A 190 -12.64 37.83 33.17
C GLY A 190 -13.75 38.72 32.62
N THR A 191 -13.37 39.94 32.19
CA THR A 191 -14.29 40.91 31.58
C THR A 191 -14.23 40.94 30.05
N PHE A 192 -13.59 39.95 29.42
CA PHE A 192 -13.50 39.86 27.97
C PHE A 192 -14.87 39.56 27.35
N THR A 193 -15.29 40.38 26.40
CA THR A 193 -16.60 40.29 25.72
C THR A 193 -16.47 40.09 24.21
N GLY A 194 -15.22 40.02 23.69
CA GLY A 194 -14.95 39.84 22.26
C GLY A 194 -15.22 38.46 21.75
N THR A 195 -15.12 38.28 20.45
CA THR A 195 -15.32 36.97 19.77
C THR A 195 -13.99 36.27 19.48
N ASP A 196 -12.92 37.02 19.32
CA ASP A 196 -11.59 36.56 18.96
C ASP A 196 -10.64 36.76 20.15
N LEU A 197 -10.41 35.69 20.87
CA LEU A 197 -9.58 35.69 22.05
C LEU A 197 -8.13 35.39 21.69
N ILE A 198 -7.23 36.28 22.11
CA ILE A 198 -5.80 36.09 22.06
C ILE A 198 -5.31 36.00 23.51
N ILE A 199 -4.86 34.80 23.91
CA ILE A 199 -4.24 34.58 25.21
C ILE A 199 -2.80 35.10 25.15
N PRO A 200 -2.35 36.02 26.03
CA PRO A 200 -1.01 36.48 26.04
C PRO A 200 -0.01 35.43 26.49
N SER A 201 1.19 35.44 25.95
CA SER A 201 2.27 34.54 26.38
C SER A 201 2.90 34.96 27.72
N VAL A 202 2.67 36.20 28.16
CA VAL A 202 3.22 36.79 29.39
C VAL A 202 2.13 37.58 30.11
N TYR A 203 2.04 37.41 31.40
CA TYR A 203 1.22 38.24 32.29
C TYR A 203 2.05 38.62 33.53
N ASP A 204 2.02 39.87 33.92
CA ASP A 204 2.81 40.40 35.05
C ASP A 204 4.29 39.99 34.99
N ASN A 205 4.90 40.14 33.82
CA ASN A 205 6.30 39.78 33.52
C ASN A 205 6.66 38.30 33.73
N MET A 206 5.67 37.43 33.88
CA MET A 206 5.87 35.96 34.01
C MET A 206 5.12 35.23 32.89
N PRO A 207 5.64 34.07 32.43
CA PRO A 207 5.04 33.32 31.34
C PRO A 207 3.66 32.76 31.74
N VAL A 208 2.76 32.72 30.76
CA VAL A 208 1.49 32.01 30.83
C VAL A 208 1.73 30.59 30.30
N THR A 209 1.60 29.58 31.17
CA THR A 209 1.99 28.19 30.87
C THR A 209 0.84 27.19 30.85
N SER A 210 -0.36 27.60 31.29
CA SER A 210 -1.53 26.71 31.30
C SER A 210 -2.86 27.47 31.22
N ILE A 211 -3.89 26.71 30.83
CA ILE A 211 -5.29 27.14 30.85
C ILE A 211 -5.98 26.24 31.88
N ASP A 212 -6.51 26.86 32.92
CA ASP A 212 -7.05 26.18 34.10
C ASP A 212 -8.40 25.52 33.82
N LYS A 213 -8.80 24.63 34.71
CA LYS A 213 -10.09 23.93 34.66
C LYS A 213 -11.25 24.88 34.51
N GLY A 214 -12.03 24.68 33.41
CA GLY A 214 -13.21 25.49 33.13
C GLY A 214 -12.96 26.97 32.86
N ALA A 215 -11.74 27.40 32.60
CA ALA A 215 -11.40 28.84 32.43
C ALA A 215 -12.30 29.56 31.43
N PHE A 216 -12.73 28.89 30.37
CA PHE A 216 -13.64 29.44 29.35
C PHE A 216 -14.93 28.65 29.25
N TYR A 217 -15.32 27.92 30.31
CA TYR A 217 -16.56 27.14 30.33
C TYR A 217 -17.78 27.98 29.95
N GLY A 218 -18.53 27.55 28.94
CA GLY A 218 -19.76 28.21 28.49
C GLY A 218 -19.58 29.58 27.84
N CYS A 219 -18.36 29.93 27.38
CA CYS A 219 -18.08 31.17 26.68
C CYS A 219 -18.65 31.15 25.25
N LYS A 220 -19.96 31.30 25.13
CA LYS A 220 -20.74 31.16 23.87
C LYS A 220 -20.40 32.21 22.82
N ASN A 221 -19.75 33.31 23.18
CA ASN A 221 -19.38 34.38 22.24
C ASN A 221 -18.04 34.15 21.54
N LEU A 222 -17.20 33.24 22.07
CA LEU A 222 -15.90 32.94 21.48
C LEU A 222 -16.06 32.24 20.12
N ILE A 223 -15.49 32.86 19.09
CA ILE A 223 -15.45 32.31 17.73
C ILE A 223 -14.08 31.73 17.41
N ASN A 224 -13.02 32.47 17.74
CA ASN A 224 -11.64 32.04 17.55
C ASN A 224 -10.83 32.22 18.84
N VAL A 225 -9.95 31.27 19.09
CA VAL A 225 -9.02 31.32 20.22
C VAL A 225 -7.61 31.07 19.73
N THR A 226 -6.69 31.92 20.09
CA THR A 226 -5.27 31.75 19.90
C THR A 226 -4.59 31.46 21.24
N ILE A 227 -4.04 30.30 21.37
CA ILE A 227 -3.23 29.88 22.52
C ILE A 227 -1.77 30.16 22.17
N PRO A 228 -1.00 30.88 23.02
CA PRO A 228 0.38 31.22 22.72
C PRO A 228 1.32 30.02 22.90
N ASP A 229 2.47 30.10 22.23
CA ASP A 229 3.59 29.20 22.51
C ASP A 229 4.01 29.34 23.99
N GLY A 230 4.36 28.20 24.61
CA GLY A 230 4.68 28.14 26.05
C GLY A 230 3.56 27.59 26.92
N VAL A 231 2.29 27.59 26.44
CA VAL A 231 1.23 26.85 27.11
C VAL A 231 1.45 25.36 26.93
N THR A 232 1.54 24.62 28.03
CA THR A 232 1.82 23.18 28.05
C THR A 232 0.61 22.32 28.42
N CYS A 233 -0.40 22.94 29.06
CA CYS A 233 -1.60 22.24 29.54
C CYS A 233 -2.86 23.02 29.25
N ILE A 234 -3.87 22.33 28.72
CA ILE A 234 -5.26 22.77 28.63
C ILE A 234 -6.03 21.82 29.57
N ASP A 235 -6.53 22.32 30.70
CA ASP A 235 -7.08 21.48 31.76
C ASP A 235 -8.55 21.09 31.49
N ASP A 236 -9.15 20.32 32.39
CA ASP A 236 -10.50 19.79 32.28
C ASP A 236 -11.54 20.90 31.99
N ARG A 237 -12.44 20.65 31.04
CA ARG A 237 -13.54 21.56 30.69
C ARG A 237 -13.11 22.99 30.29
N ALA A 238 -11.83 23.21 29.98
CA ALA A 238 -11.29 24.55 29.73
C ALA A 238 -12.12 25.36 28.73
N PHE A 239 -12.60 24.74 27.65
CA PHE A 239 -13.45 25.33 26.60
C PHE A 239 -14.80 24.63 26.45
N ALA A 240 -15.24 23.85 27.46
CA ALA A 240 -16.50 23.13 27.34
C ALA A 240 -17.67 24.10 27.12
N PHE A 241 -18.61 23.74 26.22
CA PHE A 241 -19.76 24.54 25.80
C PHE A 241 -19.45 25.90 25.17
N CYS A 242 -18.25 26.10 24.62
CA CYS A 242 -17.95 27.21 23.73
C CYS A 242 -18.65 27.00 22.39
N SER A 243 -19.97 27.11 22.36
CA SER A 243 -20.82 26.67 21.24
C SER A 243 -20.65 27.47 19.95
N SER A 244 -20.01 28.66 19.99
CA SER A 244 -19.68 29.43 18.80
C SER A 244 -18.25 29.27 18.32
N LEU A 245 -17.42 28.48 19.01
CA LEU A 245 -16.03 28.27 18.68
C LEU A 245 -15.91 27.53 17.33
N THR A 246 -15.39 28.18 16.31
CA THR A 246 -15.22 27.63 14.97
C THR A 246 -13.82 27.17 14.69
N GLY A 247 -12.82 27.76 15.36
CA GLY A 247 -11.42 27.44 15.21
C GLY A 247 -10.62 27.71 16.48
N ILE A 248 -9.67 26.83 16.74
CA ILE A 248 -8.68 26.96 17.78
C ILE A 248 -7.34 26.45 17.28
N THR A 249 -6.29 27.21 17.52
CA THR A 249 -4.93 26.76 17.25
C THR A 249 -4.29 26.31 18.56
N ILE A 250 -3.94 25.05 18.63
CA ILE A 250 -3.23 24.45 19.79
C ILE A 250 -1.75 24.43 19.43
N PRO A 251 -0.89 25.16 20.16
CA PRO A 251 0.53 25.23 19.84
C PRO A 251 1.27 23.94 20.15
N GLY A 252 2.44 23.75 19.51
CA GLY A 252 3.30 22.56 19.68
C GLY A 252 3.79 22.30 21.10
N SER A 253 3.76 23.32 21.96
CA SER A 253 4.12 23.24 23.37
C SER A 253 3.10 22.46 24.23
N VAL A 254 1.84 22.33 23.77
CA VAL A 254 0.80 21.62 24.53
C VAL A 254 1.07 20.13 24.53
N THR A 255 1.20 19.57 25.73
CA THR A 255 1.44 18.13 25.96
C THR A 255 0.27 17.43 26.64
N SER A 256 -0.66 18.18 27.23
CA SER A 256 -1.81 17.65 27.97
C SER A 256 -3.08 18.41 27.64
N ILE A 257 -4.15 17.67 27.33
CA ILE A 257 -5.51 18.17 27.11
C ILE A 257 -6.42 17.35 28.03
N GLY A 258 -7.10 18.04 28.94
CA GLY A 258 -7.92 17.44 30.00
C GLY A 258 -9.24 16.88 29.51
N ASN A 259 -9.97 16.22 30.40
CA ASN A 259 -11.28 15.66 30.14
C ASN A 259 -12.28 16.78 29.82
N TYR A 260 -13.18 16.50 28.85
CA TYR A 260 -14.22 17.47 28.44
C TYR A 260 -13.68 18.81 27.94
N ALA A 261 -12.39 18.94 27.63
CA ALA A 261 -11.77 20.23 27.37
C ALA A 261 -12.50 21.06 26.29
N PHE A 262 -13.07 20.38 25.27
CA PHE A 262 -13.83 20.99 24.17
C PHE A 262 -15.24 20.40 24.05
N TYR A 263 -15.77 19.80 25.12
CA TYR A 263 -17.11 19.21 25.14
C TYR A 263 -18.16 20.22 24.69
N GLY A 264 -19.03 19.84 23.76
CA GLY A 264 -20.11 20.69 23.27
C GLY A 264 -19.69 21.94 22.49
N CYS A 265 -18.47 21.97 21.94
CA CYS A 265 -18.05 22.99 20.98
C CYS A 265 -18.73 22.75 19.62
N SER A 266 -20.03 22.98 19.56
CA SER A 266 -20.91 22.51 18.46
C SER A 266 -20.61 23.15 17.09
N LYS A 267 -19.87 24.26 17.00
CA LYS A 267 -19.46 24.87 15.73
C LYS A 267 -18.00 24.61 15.35
N LEU A 268 -17.25 23.87 16.17
CA LEU A 268 -15.87 23.53 15.87
C LEU A 268 -15.84 22.59 14.66
N LYS A 269 -15.20 23.02 13.54
CA LYS A 269 -15.23 22.28 12.27
C LYS A 269 -14.03 21.33 12.11
N SER A 270 -12.90 21.72 12.65
CA SER A 270 -11.67 20.92 12.54
C SER A 270 -10.82 21.09 13.77
N ILE A 271 -10.05 20.06 14.07
CA ILE A 271 -9.01 20.10 15.11
C ILE A 271 -7.75 19.40 14.65
N MET A 272 -6.63 20.05 14.86
CA MET A 272 -5.30 19.48 14.69
C MET A 272 -4.61 19.44 16.04
N LEU A 273 -4.33 18.25 16.54
CA LEU A 273 -3.61 18.07 17.79
C LEU A 273 -2.12 18.14 17.54
N PRO A 274 -1.37 18.86 18.40
CA PRO A 274 0.07 18.97 18.27
C PRO A 274 0.80 17.68 18.66
N TYR A 275 1.99 17.50 18.10
CA TYR A 275 2.81 16.30 18.32
C TYR A 275 3.23 16.08 19.79
N GLY A 276 3.14 17.10 20.66
CA GLY A 276 3.39 16.98 22.10
C GLY A 276 2.37 16.12 22.85
N VAL A 277 1.11 16.06 22.37
CA VAL A 277 0.01 15.40 23.05
C VAL A 277 0.20 13.88 23.07
N LYS A 278 0.10 13.28 24.28
CA LYS A 278 0.26 11.85 24.54
C LYS A 278 -1.06 11.12 24.74
N SER A 279 -2.08 11.82 25.23
CA SER A 279 -3.40 11.27 25.52
C SER A 279 -4.52 12.24 25.18
N ILE A 280 -5.67 11.68 24.79
CA ILE A 280 -6.92 12.41 24.63
C ILE A 280 -7.85 11.90 25.71
N GLY A 281 -8.27 12.79 26.62
CA GLY A 281 -9.07 12.46 27.78
C GLY A 281 -10.53 12.11 27.46
N ASN A 282 -11.25 11.73 28.52
CA ASN A 282 -12.66 11.35 28.39
C ASN A 282 -13.50 12.51 27.85
N GLU A 283 -14.33 12.20 26.83
CA GLU A 283 -15.27 13.12 26.21
C GLU A 283 -14.68 14.48 25.77
N THR A 284 -13.37 14.51 25.46
CA THR A 284 -12.68 15.77 25.15
C THR A 284 -13.34 16.56 24.03
N PHE A 285 -13.82 15.93 22.95
CA PHE A 285 -14.52 16.53 21.82
C PHE A 285 -15.96 16.02 21.67
N CYS A 286 -16.52 15.39 22.70
CA CYS A 286 -17.90 14.90 22.66
C CYS A 286 -18.86 16.05 22.35
N ASP A 287 -19.89 15.79 21.55
CA ASP A 287 -20.89 16.77 21.09
C ASP A 287 -20.33 17.96 20.27
N CYS A 288 -19.16 17.79 19.64
CA CYS A 288 -18.69 18.70 18.61
C CYS A 288 -19.41 18.42 17.28
N THR A 289 -20.69 18.78 17.21
CA THR A 289 -21.60 18.36 16.12
C THR A 289 -21.31 18.95 14.73
N SER A 290 -20.34 19.84 14.61
CA SER A 290 -19.81 20.34 13.32
C SER A 290 -18.39 19.83 13.01
N LEU A 291 -17.80 18.96 13.86
CA LEU A 291 -16.42 18.50 13.70
C LEU A 291 -16.33 17.45 12.59
N ILE A 292 -15.91 17.90 11.40
CA ILE A 292 -15.82 17.06 10.20
C ILE A 292 -14.38 16.64 9.88
N SER A 293 -13.38 17.27 10.49
CA SER A 293 -11.97 16.95 10.20
C SER A 293 -11.14 16.87 11.48
N VAL A 294 -10.36 15.80 11.62
CA VAL A 294 -9.47 15.61 12.77
C VAL A 294 -8.09 15.13 12.32
N THR A 295 -7.05 15.73 12.94
CA THR A 295 -5.68 15.23 12.83
C THR A 295 -5.16 14.87 14.21
N ILE A 296 -4.84 13.58 14.41
CA ILE A 296 -4.28 13.02 15.63
C ILE A 296 -2.84 12.60 15.33
N PRO A 297 -1.84 13.14 16.02
CA PRO A 297 -0.45 12.80 15.77
C PRO A 297 -0.09 11.42 16.32
N ASP A 298 0.97 10.82 15.80
CA ASP A 298 1.49 9.50 16.22
C ASP A 298 2.02 9.49 17.66
N SER A 299 2.22 10.67 18.25
CA SER A 299 2.59 10.80 19.66
C SER A 299 1.48 10.39 20.64
N VAL A 300 0.21 10.36 20.18
CA VAL A 300 -0.92 9.93 20.99
C VAL A 300 -0.89 8.41 21.16
N THR A 301 -0.78 7.97 22.41
CA THR A 301 -0.72 6.55 22.79
C THR A 301 -1.98 6.06 23.48
N SER A 302 -2.85 6.96 23.93
CA SER A 302 -4.13 6.62 24.56
C SER A 302 -5.22 7.62 24.18
N ILE A 303 -6.43 7.09 24.00
CA ILE A 303 -7.66 7.86 23.78
C ILE A 303 -8.70 7.24 24.70
N ASP A 304 -9.36 8.07 25.50
CA ASP A 304 -10.37 7.61 26.44
C ASP A 304 -11.75 7.52 25.79
N GLY A 305 -12.68 6.84 26.46
CA GLY A 305 -14.02 6.60 25.98
C GLY A 305 -14.78 7.89 25.71
N GLY A 306 -15.54 7.91 24.61
CA GLY A 306 -16.39 9.06 24.25
C GLY A 306 -15.63 10.28 23.73
N ALA A 307 -14.31 10.22 23.57
CA ALA A 307 -13.51 11.39 23.17
C ALA A 307 -14.06 12.13 21.93
N PHE A 308 -14.62 11.40 20.95
CA PHE A 308 -15.21 11.94 19.71
C PHE A 308 -16.68 11.52 19.54
N TYR A 309 -17.36 11.22 20.64
CA TYR A 309 -18.77 10.84 20.59
C TYR A 309 -19.62 11.98 19.98
N ASN A 310 -20.56 11.62 19.10
CA ASN A 310 -21.44 12.56 18.37
C ASN A 310 -20.68 13.62 17.53
N CYS A 311 -19.52 13.25 16.96
CA CYS A 311 -18.78 14.06 15.99
C CYS A 311 -18.97 13.47 14.59
N PRO A 312 -19.51 14.21 13.60
CA PRO A 312 -19.71 13.73 12.23
C PRO A 312 -18.42 13.83 11.39
N ILE A 313 -17.36 13.13 11.84
CA ILE A 313 -16.04 13.20 11.22
C ILE A 313 -16.11 12.59 9.83
N GLU A 314 -15.76 13.37 8.82
CA GLU A 314 -15.66 12.97 7.42
C GLU A 314 -14.21 12.64 7.00
N THR A 315 -13.24 13.36 7.56
CA THR A 315 -11.84 13.19 7.25
C THR A 315 -11.01 13.01 8.51
N ALA A 316 -10.16 11.99 8.53
CA ALA A 316 -9.28 11.72 9.67
C ALA A 316 -7.86 11.37 9.21
N THR A 317 -6.87 12.02 9.83
CA THR A 317 -5.45 11.65 9.76
C THR A 317 -5.02 11.23 11.15
N MET A 318 -4.61 9.96 11.33
CA MET A 318 -4.45 9.39 12.66
C MET A 318 -3.65 8.11 12.70
N PRO A 319 -3.05 7.74 13.85
CA PRO A 319 -2.53 6.40 14.08
C PRO A 319 -3.66 5.35 14.11
N ALA A 320 -3.33 4.11 13.78
CA ALA A 320 -4.31 3.01 13.73
C ALA A 320 -5.06 2.81 15.07
N LEU A 321 -4.44 3.08 16.20
CA LEU A 321 -5.07 2.97 17.53
C LEU A 321 -6.30 3.88 17.70
N ALA A 322 -6.38 4.99 16.95
CA ALA A 322 -7.44 5.98 17.06
C ALA A 322 -8.74 5.57 16.33
N VAL A 323 -8.67 4.62 15.40
CA VAL A 323 -9.79 4.24 14.52
C VAL A 323 -11.05 3.90 15.29
N LYS A 324 -10.96 3.08 16.33
CA LYS A 324 -12.11 2.65 17.15
C LYS A 324 -12.87 3.80 17.86
N TYR A 325 -12.22 4.96 18.02
CA TYR A 325 -12.80 6.13 18.66
C TYR A 325 -13.42 7.14 17.69
N ILE A 326 -13.05 7.04 16.39
CA ILE A 326 -13.45 7.98 15.33
C ILE A 326 -14.47 7.36 14.38
N LYS A 327 -14.63 6.03 14.39
CA LYS A 327 -15.55 5.32 13.51
C LYS A 327 -16.96 5.89 13.57
N ASN A 328 -17.45 6.36 12.41
CA ASN A 328 -18.84 6.78 12.23
C ASN A 328 -19.27 6.63 10.75
N SER A 329 -20.58 6.76 10.47
CA SER A 329 -21.14 6.59 9.12
C SER A 329 -20.80 7.71 8.13
N GLU A 330 -20.32 8.85 8.63
CA GLU A 330 -20.00 10.03 7.81
C GLU A 330 -18.58 9.98 7.23
N LEU A 331 -17.74 9.05 7.71
CA LEU A 331 -16.33 8.97 7.35
C LEU A 331 -16.16 8.73 5.85
N LYS A 332 -15.40 9.62 5.17
CA LYS A 332 -15.15 9.60 3.71
C LYS A 332 -13.71 9.30 3.37
N THR A 333 -12.77 9.91 4.09
CA THR A 333 -11.35 9.79 3.82
C THR A 333 -10.57 9.55 5.11
N VAL A 334 -9.70 8.57 5.08
CA VAL A 334 -8.84 8.20 6.22
C VAL A 334 -7.39 8.08 5.77
N VAL A 335 -6.50 8.68 6.54
CA VAL A 335 -5.05 8.49 6.43
C VAL A 335 -4.57 7.87 7.75
N ILE A 336 -4.17 6.61 7.71
CA ILE A 336 -3.50 5.96 8.82
C ILE A 336 -2.00 6.28 8.73
N THR A 337 -1.48 6.99 9.72
CA THR A 337 -0.10 7.48 9.74
C THR A 337 0.88 6.49 10.31
N SER A 338 0.43 5.67 11.27
CA SER A 338 1.27 4.67 11.95
C SER A 338 0.45 3.52 12.52
N GLY A 339 1.14 2.45 12.88
CA GLY A 339 0.56 1.25 13.48
C GLY A 339 0.78 0.01 12.61
N PHE A 340 0.50 -1.16 13.20
CA PHE A 340 0.72 -2.46 12.57
C PHE A 340 -0.59 -3.19 12.23
N SER A 341 -1.72 -2.73 12.77
CA SER A 341 -2.98 -3.45 12.67
C SER A 341 -4.18 -2.51 12.59
N ILE A 342 -5.06 -2.80 11.65
CA ILE A 342 -6.44 -2.33 11.65
C ILE A 342 -7.27 -3.37 12.40
N GLY A 343 -7.96 -2.96 13.45
CA GLY A 343 -8.71 -3.85 14.34
C GLY A 343 -9.94 -4.49 13.70
N GLU A 344 -10.55 -5.45 14.40
CA GLU A 344 -11.82 -6.06 14.04
C GLU A 344 -12.91 -4.99 13.89
N GLY A 345 -13.68 -5.05 12.80
CA GLY A 345 -14.78 -4.14 12.49
C GLY A 345 -14.42 -2.66 12.48
N ALA A 346 -13.13 -2.33 12.36
CA ALA A 346 -12.61 -0.96 12.53
C ALA A 346 -13.37 0.09 11.70
N PHE A 347 -13.71 -0.22 10.44
CA PHE A 347 -14.50 0.63 9.54
C PHE A 347 -15.80 -0.02 9.09
N SER A 348 -16.22 -1.14 9.74
CA SER A 348 -17.45 -1.83 9.34
C SER A 348 -18.65 -0.87 9.35
N GLY A 349 -19.40 -0.82 8.25
CA GLY A 349 -20.54 0.06 8.07
C GLY A 349 -20.22 1.54 7.78
N CYS A 350 -18.94 1.89 7.56
CA CYS A 350 -18.57 3.23 7.08
C CYS A 350 -18.97 3.37 5.59
N SER A 351 -20.28 3.49 5.34
CA SER A 351 -20.85 3.41 3.99
C SER A 351 -20.41 4.55 3.06
N LYS A 352 -19.96 5.68 3.61
CA LYS A 352 -19.46 6.84 2.85
C LYS A 352 -17.94 6.81 2.63
N LEU A 353 -17.22 5.81 3.17
CA LEU A 353 -15.77 5.71 3.03
C LEU A 353 -15.40 5.43 1.57
N THR A 354 -14.69 6.36 0.96
CA THR A 354 -14.25 6.29 -0.44
C THR A 354 -12.75 6.08 -0.57
N SER A 355 -11.97 6.48 0.44
CA SER A 355 -10.50 6.44 0.39
C SER A 355 -9.92 6.13 1.75
N ILE A 356 -8.95 5.23 1.77
CA ILE A 356 -8.09 4.96 2.91
C ILE A 356 -6.64 4.76 2.46
N THR A 357 -5.71 5.38 3.18
CA THR A 357 -4.28 5.19 3.02
C THR A 357 -3.73 4.47 4.25
N MET A 358 -2.92 3.46 4.04
CA MET A 358 -2.27 2.66 5.08
C MET A 358 -0.75 2.77 4.98
N PRO A 359 -0.01 2.81 6.10
CA PRO A 359 1.44 2.81 6.08
C PRO A 359 2.02 1.44 5.73
N ASP A 360 3.24 1.42 5.18
CA ASP A 360 3.96 0.18 4.84
C ASP A 360 4.36 -0.66 6.07
N THR A 361 4.14 -0.16 7.27
CA THR A 361 4.30 -0.91 8.53
C THR A 361 3.10 -1.80 8.86
N MET A 362 1.98 -1.67 8.12
CA MET A 362 0.78 -2.45 8.36
C MET A 362 1.02 -3.94 8.08
N THR A 363 0.71 -4.79 9.04
CA THR A 363 0.87 -6.26 8.93
C THR A 363 -0.44 -7.02 9.04
N ASN A 364 -1.46 -6.40 9.62
CA ASN A 364 -2.74 -7.07 9.90
C ASN A 364 -3.94 -6.19 9.60
N ILE A 365 -4.95 -6.79 8.92
CA ILE A 365 -6.29 -6.24 8.71
C ILE A 365 -7.27 -7.20 9.39
N GLY A 366 -8.00 -6.71 10.38
CA GLY A 366 -8.88 -7.50 11.24
C GLY A 366 -10.12 -8.05 10.54
N GLU A 367 -10.86 -8.91 11.25
CA GLU A 367 -12.15 -9.45 10.81
C GLU A 367 -13.14 -8.31 10.58
N CYS A 368 -13.94 -8.36 9.51
CA CYS A 368 -14.93 -7.35 9.14
C CYS A 368 -14.39 -5.91 9.07
N ALA A 369 -13.08 -5.71 8.92
CA ALA A 369 -12.46 -4.38 9.06
C ALA A 369 -13.09 -3.30 8.16
N PHE A 370 -13.47 -3.64 6.92
CA PHE A 370 -14.13 -2.77 5.94
C PHE A 370 -15.49 -3.31 5.48
N GLU A 371 -16.07 -4.21 6.27
CA GLU A 371 -17.36 -4.81 5.92
C GLU A 371 -18.43 -3.72 5.68
N ASN A 372 -19.16 -3.84 4.58
CA ASN A 372 -20.20 -2.87 4.18
C ASN A 372 -19.73 -1.41 4.01
N CYS A 373 -18.45 -1.19 3.67
CA CYS A 373 -18.00 0.10 3.15
C CYS A 373 -18.46 0.27 1.70
N THR A 374 -19.72 0.54 1.50
CA THR A 374 -20.39 0.46 0.18
C THR A 374 -19.94 1.50 -0.84
N SER A 375 -19.21 2.55 -0.42
CA SER A 375 -18.60 3.54 -1.31
C SER A 375 -17.13 3.27 -1.64
N LEU A 376 -16.51 2.23 -1.06
CA LEU A 376 -15.10 1.93 -1.26
C LEU A 376 -14.90 1.15 -2.56
N ILE A 377 -14.61 1.89 -3.65
CA ILE A 377 -14.44 1.36 -5.01
C ILE A 377 -13.01 0.92 -5.31
N SER A 378 -12.05 1.40 -4.55
CA SER A 378 -10.64 1.03 -4.69
C SER A 378 -9.96 1.10 -3.33
N ILE A 379 -8.98 0.24 -3.12
CA ILE A 379 -8.14 0.21 -1.92
C ILE A 379 -6.78 -0.35 -2.26
N THR A 380 -5.74 0.21 -1.68
CA THR A 380 -4.38 -0.32 -1.77
C THR A 380 -4.01 -0.94 -0.43
N ILE A 381 -3.63 -2.21 -0.46
CA ILE A 381 -3.13 -2.95 0.70
C ILE A 381 -1.61 -3.03 0.57
N PRO A 382 -0.84 -2.58 1.58
CA PRO A 382 0.63 -2.71 1.56
C PRO A 382 1.09 -4.17 1.50
N ASP A 383 2.18 -4.44 0.79
CA ASP A 383 2.77 -5.79 0.66
C ASP A 383 3.28 -6.37 1.99
N SER A 384 3.43 -5.54 3.01
CA SER A 384 3.76 -5.92 4.39
C SER A 384 2.63 -6.67 5.11
N VAL A 385 1.39 -6.59 4.58
CA VAL A 385 0.24 -7.26 5.19
C VAL A 385 0.33 -8.76 4.98
N THR A 386 0.45 -9.49 6.07
CA THR A 386 0.53 -10.96 6.12
C THR A 386 -0.73 -11.61 6.70
N SER A 387 -1.64 -10.82 7.26
CA SER A 387 -2.89 -11.30 7.86
C SER A 387 -4.08 -10.44 7.47
N ILE A 388 -5.10 -11.07 6.89
CA ILE A 388 -6.38 -10.44 6.53
C ILE A 388 -7.49 -11.30 7.10
N GLY A 389 -8.31 -10.69 7.96
CA GLY A 389 -9.40 -11.34 8.67
C GLY A 389 -10.58 -11.72 7.77
N ARG A 390 -11.47 -12.54 8.31
CA ARG A 390 -12.71 -12.96 7.66
C ARG A 390 -13.58 -11.75 7.34
N TYR A 391 -14.20 -11.75 6.16
CA TYR A 391 -15.12 -10.69 5.71
C TYR A 391 -14.52 -9.28 5.71
N ALA A 392 -13.20 -9.16 5.78
CA ALA A 392 -12.54 -7.86 5.90
C ALA A 392 -13.00 -6.83 4.86
N PHE A 393 -13.36 -7.26 3.64
CA PHE A 393 -13.81 -6.39 2.54
C PHE A 393 -15.21 -6.74 2.01
N CYS A 394 -15.94 -7.62 2.71
CA CYS A 394 -17.26 -8.05 2.28
C CYS A 394 -18.22 -6.86 2.19
N GLY A 395 -19.01 -6.77 1.12
CA GLY A 395 -19.97 -5.69 0.93
C GLY A 395 -19.37 -4.33 0.54
N THR A 396 -18.04 -4.22 0.32
CA THR A 396 -17.47 -3.01 -0.30
C THR A 396 -17.89 -2.90 -1.77
N ALA A 397 -17.87 -1.69 -2.33
CA ALA A 397 -18.13 -1.51 -3.76
C ALA A 397 -17.09 -2.27 -4.60
N TYR A 398 -15.82 -2.35 -4.13
CA TYR A 398 -14.77 -3.14 -4.78
C TYR A 398 -15.14 -4.63 -4.83
N TYR A 399 -15.57 -5.19 -3.69
CA TYR A 399 -15.98 -6.61 -3.57
C TYR A 399 -17.18 -6.94 -4.47
N ASN A 400 -18.17 -6.04 -4.53
CA ASN A 400 -19.43 -6.24 -5.25
C ASN A 400 -19.29 -6.01 -6.77
N SER A 401 -18.18 -5.45 -7.24
CA SER A 401 -17.93 -5.22 -8.66
C SER A 401 -17.42 -6.50 -9.34
N GLU A 402 -18.20 -7.08 -10.24
CA GLU A 402 -17.79 -8.29 -11.00
C GLU A 402 -16.50 -8.07 -11.80
N ALA A 403 -16.21 -6.84 -12.21
CA ALA A 403 -14.98 -6.50 -12.95
C ALA A 403 -13.70 -6.75 -12.14
N ASN A 404 -13.78 -6.83 -10.82
CA ASN A 404 -12.65 -7.09 -9.94
C ASN A 404 -12.41 -8.59 -9.69
N TRP A 405 -13.33 -9.45 -10.14
CA TRP A 405 -13.22 -10.89 -10.01
C TRP A 405 -12.62 -11.49 -11.29
N ALA A 406 -11.55 -12.25 -11.15
CA ALA A 406 -10.94 -13.01 -12.23
C ALA A 406 -10.96 -14.49 -11.89
N ASP A 407 -11.46 -15.33 -12.81
CA ASP A 407 -11.55 -16.80 -12.64
C ASP A 407 -12.24 -17.23 -11.32
N GLY A 408 -13.21 -16.44 -10.87
CA GLY A 408 -13.93 -16.69 -9.62
C GLY A 408 -13.15 -16.29 -8.36
N VAL A 409 -12.05 -15.55 -8.47
CA VAL A 409 -11.23 -15.12 -7.33
C VAL A 409 -11.09 -13.60 -7.29
N LEU A 410 -11.24 -13.04 -6.10
CA LEU A 410 -11.05 -11.61 -5.83
C LEU A 410 -9.68 -11.36 -5.24
N TYR A 411 -8.93 -10.46 -5.87
CA TYR A 411 -7.68 -9.92 -5.35
C TYR A 411 -7.80 -8.43 -5.04
N ILE A 412 -7.05 -7.99 -4.05
CA ILE A 412 -6.75 -6.58 -3.83
C ILE A 412 -5.22 -6.44 -3.87
N GLY A 413 -4.70 -5.86 -4.95
CA GLY A 413 -3.26 -5.83 -5.17
C GLY A 413 -2.64 -7.23 -5.18
N ASN A 414 -1.68 -7.45 -4.30
CA ASN A 414 -0.99 -8.72 -4.10
C ASN A 414 -1.62 -9.62 -3.02
N HIS A 415 -2.88 -9.41 -2.67
CA HIS A 415 -3.55 -10.18 -1.62
C HIS A 415 -4.77 -10.90 -2.19
N LEU A 416 -4.85 -12.22 -1.98
CA LEU A 416 -6.00 -13.03 -2.35
C LEU A 416 -7.04 -12.91 -1.24
N ILE A 417 -8.19 -12.34 -1.55
CA ILE A 417 -9.21 -12.00 -0.57
C ILE A 417 -10.22 -13.13 -0.39
N THR A 418 -10.80 -13.61 -1.49
CA THR A 418 -11.80 -14.68 -1.44
C THR A 418 -12.00 -15.31 -2.82
N ALA A 419 -12.48 -16.53 -2.84
CA ALA A 419 -12.89 -17.25 -4.04
C ALA A 419 -14.41 -17.55 -4.00
N ASN A 420 -15.04 -17.53 -5.17
CA ASN A 420 -16.42 -17.93 -5.34
C ASN A 420 -16.44 -19.46 -5.57
N PRO A 421 -17.04 -20.27 -4.67
CA PRO A 421 -17.04 -21.72 -4.78
C PRO A 421 -17.69 -22.28 -6.06
N ASP A 422 -18.62 -21.55 -6.65
CA ASP A 422 -19.34 -21.97 -7.84
C ASP A 422 -18.56 -21.68 -9.14
N LYS A 423 -17.76 -20.61 -9.14
CA LYS A 423 -16.99 -20.13 -10.29
C LYS A 423 -15.53 -20.61 -10.30
N LEU A 424 -15.01 -21.08 -9.16
CA LEU A 424 -13.62 -21.52 -9.03
C LEU A 424 -13.37 -22.83 -9.80
N ALA A 425 -12.28 -22.86 -10.56
CA ALA A 425 -11.82 -24.08 -11.24
C ALA A 425 -11.35 -25.14 -10.24
N ALA A 426 -11.48 -26.42 -10.59
CA ALA A 426 -11.02 -27.54 -9.77
C ALA A 426 -9.50 -27.50 -9.51
N ASN A 427 -8.72 -27.00 -10.49
CA ASN A 427 -7.30 -26.76 -10.37
C ASN A 427 -7.06 -25.26 -10.45
N TYR A 428 -6.58 -24.66 -9.38
CA TYR A 428 -6.35 -23.23 -9.33
C TYR A 428 -4.88 -22.89 -9.07
N ILE A 429 -4.38 -21.90 -9.82
CA ILE A 429 -3.02 -21.37 -9.63
C ILE A 429 -3.12 -19.98 -9.04
N VAL A 430 -2.65 -19.84 -7.81
CA VAL A 430 -2.58 -18.53 -7.13
C VAL A 430 -1.63 -17.61 -7.89
N LYS A 431 -2.06 -16.37 -8.13
CA LYS A 431 -1.32 -15.36 -8.88
C LYS A 431 0.09 -15.16 -8.31
N THR A 432 1.10 -15.20 -9.18
CA THR A 432 2.49 -14.89 -8.80
C THR A 432 2.57 -13.49 -8.19
N GLY A 433 3.38 -13.34 -7.14
CA GLY A 433 3.47 -12.07 -6.38
C GLY A 433 2.51 -12.00 -5.19
N THR A 434 1.53 -12.91 -5.08
CA THR A 434 0.62 -12.94 -3.93
C THR A 434 1.40 -13.02 -2.62
N LYS A 435 1.05 -12.14 -1.66
CA LYS A 435 1.67 -12.04 -0.34
C LYS A 435 0.85 -12.74 0.75
N CYS A 436 -0.47 -12.54 0.72
CA CYS A 436 -1.36 -13.10 1.74
C CYS A 436 -2.56 -13.79 1.08
N ILE A 437 -2.94 -14.95 1.64
CA ILE A 437 -4.21 -15.62 1.40
C ILE A 437 -5.08 -15.33 2.64
N ALA A 438 -6.16 -14.60 2.46
CA ALA A 438 -7.01 -14.10 3.54
C ALA A 438 -7.76 -15.23 4.28
N ALA A 439 -8.31 -14.91 5.43
CA ALA A 439 -9.17 -15.82 6.17
C ALA A 439 -10.41 -16.19 5.35
N ASP A 440 -10.81 -17.46 5.40
CA ASP A 440 -11.91 -18.06 4.63
C ASP A 440 -11.78 -17.87 3.09
N ALA A 441 -10.58 -17.58 2.59
CA ALA A 441 -10.39 -17.25 1.17
C ALA A 441 -10.95 -18.29 0.21
N PHE A 442 -10.84 -19.58 0.55
CA PHE A 442 -11.40 -20.70 -0.21
C PHE A 442 -12.50 -21.45 0.57
N TYR A 443 -13.21 -20.73 1.45
CA TYR A 443 -14.28 -21.37 2.23
C TYR A 443 -15.29 -22.08 1.35
N ASN A 444 -15.54 -23.38 1.68
CA ASN A 444 -16.50 -24.23 0.99
C ASN A 444 -16.24 -24.40 -0.53
N CYS A 445 -15.00 -24.23 -0.98
CA CYS A 445 -14.61 -24.51 -2.36
C CYS A 445 -14.51 -26.05 -2.57
N SER A 446 -15.65 -26.74 -2.47
CA SER A 446 -15.74 -28.20 -2.51
C SER A 446 -15.36 -28.83 -3.85
N LYS A 447 -15.29 -28.03 -4.93
CA LYS A 447 -14.83 -28.48 -6.26
C LYS A 447 -13.30 -28.39 -6.43
N LEU A 448 -12.61 -27.67 -5.53
CA LEU A 448 -11.17 -27.49 -5.61
C LEU A 448 -10.44 -28.78 -5.28
N THR A 449 -9.74 -29.36 -6.26
CA THR A 449 -8.97 -30.61 -6.12
C THR A 449 -7.47 -30.34 -6.01
N ALA A 450 -6.96 -29.30 -6.67
CA ALA A 450 -5.56 -28.94 -6.59
C ALA A 450 -5.37 -27.42 -6.57
N ILE A 451 -4.39 -26.97 -5.79
CA ILE A 451 -4.00 -25.57 -5.77
C ILE A 451 -2.47 -25.42 -5.84
N THR A 452 -2.02 -24.46 -6.65
CA THR A 452 -0.61 -24.11 -6.73
C THR A 452 -0.41 -22.76 -6.03
N ILE A 453 0.49 -22.70 -5.05
CA ILE A 453 0.80 -21.53 -4.22
C ILE A 453 2.21 -21.05 -4.56
N PRO A 454 2.41 -19.79 -4.97
CA PRO A 454 3.73 -19.26 -5.28
C PRO A 454 4.57 -19.00 -4.01
N ASN A 455 5.89 -19.01 -4.15
CA ASN A 455 6.84 -18.76 -3.05
C ASN A 455 6.84 -17.31 -2.52
N SER A 456 6.10 -16.41 -3.17
CA SER A 456 5.90 -15.03 -2.71
C SER A 456 4.92 -14.92 -1.53
N VAL A 457 4.13 -15.98 -1.25
CA VAL A 457 3.16 -15.99 -0.15
C VAL A 457 3.89 -16.05 1.18
N THR A 458 3.61 -15.08 2.04
CA THR A 458 4.16 -14.95 3.39
C THR A 458 3.13 -15.17 4.50
N GLY A 459 1.84 -15.15 4.14
CA GLY A 459 0.74 -15.39 5.08
C GLY A 459 -0.38 -16.24 4.48
N ILE A 460 -0.85 -17.23 5.25
CA ILE A 460 -2.09 -17.98 4.98
C ILE A 460 -2.92 -17.86 6.25
N CYS A 461 -4.06 -17.17 6.15
CA CYS A 461 -4.83 -16.81 7.32
C CYS A 461 -5.71 -17.97 7.82
N ARG A 462 -6.33 -17.76 8.98
CA ARG A 462 -7.21 -18.72 9.64
C ARG A 462 -8.31 -19.21 8.68
N TRP A 463 -8.55 -20.51 8.63
CA TRP A 463 -9.61 -21.14 7.85
C TRP A 463 -9.55 -20.91 6.33
N ALA A 464 -8.39 -20.51 5.80
CA ALA A 464 -8.23 -20.17 4.39
C ALA A 464 -8.79 -21.26 3.44
N PHE A 465 -8.67 -22.54 3.82
CA PHE A 465 -9.17 -23.69 3.05
C PHE A 465 -10.28 -24.47 3.78
N TRP A 466 -11.04 -23.79 4.62
CA TRP A 466 -12.09 -24.43 5.41
C TRP A 466 -13.18 -25.02 4.49
N TYR A 467 -13.50 -26.31 4.71
CA TYR A 467 -14.43 -27.09 3.87
C TYR A 467 -14.05 -27.25 2.39
N CYS A 468 -12.78 -27.16 2.01
CA CYS A 468 -12.30 -27.61 0.70
C CYS A 468 -12.23 -29.15 0.66
N ALA A 469 -13.38 -29.83 0.77
CA ALA A 469 -13.44 -31.26 1.04
C ALA A 469 -12.84 -32.17 -0.07
N SER A 470 -12.70 -31.66 -1.30
CA SER A 470 -12.12 -32.39 -2.43
C SER A 470 -10.64 -32.05 -2.68
N LEU A 471 -10.00 -31.26 -1.82
CA LEU A 471 -8.61 -30.85 -2.01
C LEU A 471 -7.66 -32.04 -1.81
N GLU A 472 -7.02 -32.47 -2.89
CA GLU A 472 -6.09 -33.61 -2.92
C GLU A 472 -4.63 -33.17 -2.92
N THR A 473 -4.33 -32.00 -3.50
CA THR A 473 -2.94 -31.56 -3.68
C THR A 473 -2.78 -30.07 -3.46
N ILE A 474 -1.79 -29.70 -2.64
CA ILE A 474 -1.23 -28.36 -2.57
C ILE A 474 0.18 -28.41 -3.16
N THR A 475 0.42 -27.69 -4.25
CA THR A 475 1.73 -27.51 -4.85
C THR A 475 2.30 -26.15 -4.42
N PHE A 476 3.45 -26.15 -3.78
CA PHE A 476 4.15 -24.91 -3.42
C PHE A 476 5.34 -24.70 -4.36
N LYS A 477 5.40 -23.54 -5.00
CA LYS A 477 6.49 -23.14 -5.91
C LYS A 477 7.70 -22.63 -5.13
N GLY A 478 8.33 -23.50 -4.36
CA GLY A 478 9.46 -23.16 -3.51
C GLY A 478 9.94 -24.34 -2.69
N THR A 479 10.81 -24.09 -1.73
CA THR A 479 11.38 -25.10 -0.85
C THR A 479 10.49 -25.35 0.36
N GLU A 480 10.64 -26.51 1.00
CA GLU A 480 9.99 -26.85 2.26
C GLU A 480 10.30 -25.83 3.37
N GLY A 481 11.56 -25.35 3.42
CA GLY A 481 11.95 -24.31 4.37
C GLY A 481 11.16 -22.99 4.19
N GLN A 482 10.93 -22.58 2.94
CA GLN A 482 10.09 -21.41 2.63
C GLN A 482 8.62 -21.65 3.01
N TRP A 483 8.08 -22.81 2.74
CA TRP A 483 6.74 -23.19 3.16
C TRP A 483 6.56 -23.14 4.68
N ASN A 484 7.55 -23.64 5.42
CA ASN A 484 7.50 -23.65 6.88
C ASN A 484 7.64 -22.25 7.49
N ALA A 485 8.27 -21.31 6.74
CA ALA A 485 8.38 -19.91 7.13
C ALA A 485 7.11 -19.07 6.90
N ILE A 486 6.12 -19.57 6.14
CA ILE A 486 4.85 -18.88 5.95
C ILE A 486 4.13 -18.78 7.28
N ALA A 487 3.68 -17.57 7.66
CA ALA A 487 2.80 -17.36 8.79
C ALA A 487 1.43 -18.00 8.50
N LYS A 488 1.13 -19.10 9.22
CA LYS A 488 -0.14 -19.82 9.04
C LYS A 488 -1.06 -19.57 10.24
N GLY A 489 -2.25 -19.09 9.96
CA GLY A 489 -3.30 -18.90 10.95
C GLY A 489 -3.79 -20.23 11.54
N THR A 490 -4.37 -20.19 12.72
CA THR A 490 -4.92 -21.41 13.35
C THR A 490 -5.97 -22.06 12.45
N SER A 491 -5.90 -23.40 12.31
CA SER A 491 -6.85 -24.18 11.50
C SER A 491 -7.00 -23.66 10.05
N TRP A 492 -5.93 -23.14 9.46
CA TRP A 492 -5.94 -22.59 8.11
C TRP A 492 -6.42 -23.61 7.06
N ASP A 493 -6.20 -24.89 7.28
CA ASP A 493 -6.54 -26.04 6.42
C ASP A 493 -7.60 -26.96 7.06
N TYR A 494 -8.40 -26.48 7.99
CA TYR A 494 -9.41 -27.29 8.69
C TYR A 494 -10.43 -27.88 7.70
N ASN A 495 -10.63 -29.22 7.73
CA ASN A 495 -11.45 -29.97 6.78
C ASN A 495 -11.05 -29.82 5.28
N ALA A 496 -9.82 -29.44 4.98
CA ALA A 496 -9.29 -29.51 3.62
C ALA A 496 -8.98 -30.97 3.24
N GLY A 497 -9.51 -31.44 2.10
CA GLY A 497 -9.32 -32.81 1.60
C GLY A 497 -10.00 -33.91 2.45
N SER A 498 -10.79 -33.56 3.46
CA SER A 498 -11.46 -34.50 4.36
C SER A 498 -12.61 -33.85 5.10
N ARG A 499 -13.56 -34.63 5.60
CA ARG A 499 -14.60 -34.17 6.54
C ARG A 499 -14.19 -34.30 8.00
N THR A 500 -12.92 -34.60 8.28
CA THR A 500 -12.35 -34.75 9.62
C THR A 500 -11.43 -33.59 9.94
N SER A 501 -11.15 -33.31 11.21
CA SER A 501 -10.25 -32.25 11.64
C SER A 501 -8.82 -32.45 11.14
N GLY A 502 -8.30 -31.48 10.42
CA GLY A 502 -6.96 -31.49 9.80
C GLY A 502 -6.99 -31.69 8.29
N GLY A 503 -6.01 -31.15 7.58
CA GLY A 503 -5.87 -31.31 6.14
C GLY A 503 -5.43 -32.72 5.75
N ASN A 504 -6.15 -33.35 4.81
CA ASN A 504 -5.78 -34.63 4.24
C ASN A 504 -5.50 -34.49 2.74
N TYR A 505 -4.41 -33.81 2.43
CA TYR A 505 -3.95 -33.53 1.06
C TYR A 505 -2.45 -33.85 0.93
N LYS A 506 -1.99 -34.04 -0.30
CA LYS A 506 -0.56 -34.16 -0.62
C LYS A 506 0.06 -32.77 -0.76
N LEU A 507 1.12 -32.51 -0.02
CA LEU A 507 1.94 -31.30 -0.20
C LEU A 507 3.13 -31.61 -1.13
N VAL A 508 3.26 -30.83 -2.20
CA VAL A 508 4.31 -30.99 -3.23
C VAL A 508 5.12 -29.71 -3.30
N PHE A 509 6.44 -29.85 -3.39
CA PHE A 509 7.37 -28.72 -3.56
C PHE A 509 7.93 -28.76 -4.98
N GLU A 510 7.80 -27.64 -5.69
CA GLU A 510 8.38 -27.44 -7.01
C GLU A 510 9.34 -26.24 -6.95
N LYS A 511 10.60 -26.50 -7.32
CA LYS A 511 11.67 -25.47 -7.35
C LYS A 511 11.58 -24.59 -8.57
#